data_eb965ee24c32af16d49922b0c9b5ecfd
#
_entry.id   eb965ee24c32af16d49922b0c9b5ecfd
#
_cell.length_a   1.000
_cell.length_b   1.000
_cell.length_c   1.000
_cell.angle_alpha   90.00
_cell.angle_beta   90.00
_cell.angle_gamma   90.00
#
_symmetry.space_group_name_H-M   'P 1'
#
loop_
_entity.id
_entity.type
_entity.pdbx_description
1 polymer ?
#
loop_
_entity_poly.entity_id
_entity_poly.type
_entity_poly.pdbx_seq_one_letter_code
_entity_poly.pdbx_strand_id
1 'polypeptide(L)'
;MIRYAPALTTPEELGKKITALGYKVETVAQRSPILDAPSETKRKAPLPGDAPKFLRDAFALAREKNQPLIVDFWASWCGPCLQLKKVTFADKKVAGLLEQVQIVFVDLDVYPKLGKAYAVDSVPDVFLIDRNGFIVDRIRNFEPPATFAKRLGTLLRDESETKHPAEPQKGQ
;
A
#
# COMPACT_ATOMS: atom_id res chain seq x y z
N MET A 1 -16.55 37.64 20.54
CA MET A 1 -17.15 36.35 20.11
C MET A 1 -17.32 36.42 18.60
N ILE A 2 -16.34 35.92 17.81
CA ILE A 2 -16.35 35.99 16.35
C ILE A 2 -17.02 34.71 15.86
N ARG A 3 -18.23 34.85 15.30
CA ARG A 3 -18.93 33.73 14.64
C ARG A 3 -18.34 33.56 13.23
N TYR A 4 -17.58 32.52 13.01
CA TYR A 4 -17.18 32.07 11.69
C TYR A 4 -18.36 31.30 11.07
N ALA A 5 -19.02 31.89 10.09
CA ALA A 5 -19.97 31.19 9.24
C ALA A 5 -19.18 30.64 8.02
N PRO A 6 -19.12 29.32 7.79
CA PRO A 6 -18.56 28.80 6.56
C PRO A 6 -19.53 29.14 5.41
N ALA A 7 -19.21 30.15 4.62
CA ALA A 7 -19.87 30.35 3.34
C ALA A 7 -19.50 29.14 2.47
N LEU A 8 -20.46 28.26 2.21
CA LEU A 8 -20.33 27.17 1.23
C LEU A 8 -20.16 27.79 -0.15
N THR A 9 -18.90 27.98 -0.57
CA THR A 9 -18.56 28.44 -1.91
C THR A 9 -18.66 27.23 -2.83
N THR A 10 -19.52 27.30 -3.83
CA THR A 10 -19.61 26.20 -4.82
C THR A 10 -18.31 26.10 -5.64
N PRO A 11 -17.97 24.91 -6.18
CA PRO A 11 -16.79 24.75 -7.04
C PRO A 11 -16.75 25.74 -8.21
N GLU A 12 -17.91 26.14 -8.74
CA GLU A 12 -18.04 27.08 -9.84
C GLU A 12 -17.70 28.52 -9.41
N GLU A 13 -18.12 28.94 -8.22
CA GLU A 13 -17.74 30.26 -7.67
C GLU A 13 -16.25 30.33 -7.33
N LEU A 14 -15.69 29.22 -6.84
CA LEU A 14 -14.25 29.10 -6.59
C LEU A 14 -13.47 29.22 -7.91
N GLY A 15 -13.92 28.54 -8.96
CA GLY A 15 -13.33 28.62 -10.30
C GLY A 15 -13.31 30.05 -10.86
N LYS A 16 -14.40 30.79 -10.73
CA LYS A 16 -14.49 32.21 -11.17
C LYS A 16 -13.52 33.09 -10.40
N LYS A 17 -13.38 32.91 -9.09
CA LYS A 17 -12.45 33.69 -8.26
C LYS A 17 -10.99 33.41 -8.63
N ILE A 18 -10.64 32.16 -8.92
CA ILE A 18 -9.28 31.76 -9.29
C ILE A 18 -8.92 32.28 -10.68
N THR A 19 -9.86 32.29 -11.64
CA THR A 19 -9.66 32.84 -12.97
C THR A 19 -9.50 34.37 -12.92
N ALA A 20 -10.21 35.04 -12.03
CA ALA A 20 -10.05 36.49 -11.81
C ALA A 20 -8.67 36.87 -11.25
N LEU A 21 -7.95 35.94 -10.64
CA LEU A 21 -6.56 36.11 -10.17
C LEU A 21 -5.52 35.78 -11.25
N GLY A 22 -5.93 35.55 -12.51
CA GLY A 22 -5.03 35.28 -13.63
C GLY A 22 -4.57 33.84 -13.78
N TYR A 23 -5.13 32.89 -13.00
CA TYR A 23 -4.83 31.47 -13.16
C TYR A 23 -5.82 30.83 -14.13
N LYS A 24 -5.31 30.07 -15.10
CA LYS A 24 -6.13 29.27 -16.01
C LYS A 24 -6.69 28.07 -15.27
N VAL A 25 -7.97 28.09 -14.95
CA VAL A 25 -8.67 26.95 -14.35
C VAL A 25 -9.14 26.05 -15.49
N GLU A 26 -8.43 24.95 -15.73
CA GLU A 26 -8.98 23.86 -16.51
C GLU A 26 -9.96 23.10 -15.62
N THR A 27 -11.23 23.14 -15.97
CA THR A 27 -12.28 22.40 -15.26
C THR A 27 -11.92 20.93 -15.25
N VAL A 28 -11.67 20.39 -14.04
CA VAL A 28 -11.40 18.97 -13.77
C VAL A 28 -12.67 18.11 -13.97
N ALA A 29 -13.61 18.56 -14.78
CA ALA A 29 -14.84 17.84 -15.10
C ALA A 29 -14.64 16.55 -15.92
N GLN A 30 -13.40 16.18 -16.24
CA GLN A 30 -13.06 14.94 -16.95
C GLN A 30 -11.92 14.13 -16.34
N ARG A 31 -11.49 14.46 -15.11
CA ARG A 31 -10.73 13.47 -14.34
C ARG A 31 -11.72 12.67 -13.52
N SER A 32 -11.92 11.44 -13.98
CA SER A 32 -12.56 10.39 -13.19
C SER A 32 -12.10 10.45 -11.73
N PRO A 33 -12.99 10.19 -10.76
CA PRO A 33 -12.61 10.21 -9.35
C PRO A 33 -11.36 9.36 -9.15
N ILE A 34 -10.44 9.85 -8.34
CA ILE A 34 -9.21 9.13 -7.91
C ILE A 34 -9.55 7.78 -7.25
N LEU A 35 -10.84 7.46 -7.11
CA LEU A 35 -11.39 6.21 -6.59
C LEU A 35 -11.41 5.06 -7.63
N ASP A 36 -11.24 5.37 -8.93
CA ASP A 36 -11.14 4.38 -10.01
C ASP A 36 -9.80 4.52 -10.76
N ALA A 37 -8.71 4.67 -10.03
CA ALA A 37 -7.43 4.27 -10.62
C ALA A 37 -7.59 2.78 -10.95
N PRO A 38 -7.46 2.36 -12.24
CA PRO A 38 -7.47 0.94 -12.58
C PRO A 38 -6.48 0.28 -11.64
N SER A 39 -6.88 -0.82 -11.02
CA SER A 39 -6.04 -1.62 -10.14
C SER A 39 -4.66 -1.66 -10.78
N GLU A 40 -3.65 -1.11 -10.10
CA GLU A 40 -2.27 -1.18 -10.61
C GLU A 40 -2.10 -2.64 -11.03
N THR A 41 -1.95 -2.86 -12.33
CA THR A 41 -1.83 -4.21 -12.91
C THR A 41 -0.88 -4.97 -12.01
N LYS A 42 -1.35 -6.08 -11.42
CA LYS A 42 -0.59 -6.93 -10.50
C LYS A 42 0.84 -7.06 -11.03
N ARG A 43 1.78 -6.38 -10.42
CA ARG A 43 3.18 -6.44 -10.83
C ARG A 43 3.97 -7.28 -9.85
N LYS A 44 4.90 -8.06 -10.36
CA LYS A 44 5.77 -8.85 -9.50
C LYS A 44 6.58 -7.93 -8.58
N ALA A 45 6.61 -8.26 -7.29
CA ALA A 45 7.39 -7.49 -6.33
C ALA A 45 8.88 -7.57 -6.68
N PRO A 46 9.60 -6.44 -6.73
CA PRO A 46 11.01 -6.44 -7.07
C PRO A 46 11.82 -7.12 -5.96
N LEU A 47 12.67 -8.07 -6.37
CA LEU A 47 13.67 -8.65 -5.50
C LEU A 47 15.03 -8.51 -6.22
N PRO A 48 15.75 -7.37 -6.04
CA PRO A 48 17.04 -7.15 -6.66
C PRO A 48 18.03 -8.26 -6.32
N GLY A 49 18.93 -8.60 -7.26
CA GLY A 49 19.92 -9.66 -7.05
C GLY A 49 20.88 -9.40 -5.88
N ASP A 50 21.11 -8.11 -5.58
CA ASP A 50 21.88 -7.62 -4.43
C ASP A 50 21.00 -7.30 -3.20
N ALA A 51 19.74 -7.73 -3.19
CA ALA A 51 18.85 -7.53 -2.05
C ALA A 51 19.46 -8.08 -0.77
N PRO A 52 19.34 -7.39 0.37
CA PRO A 52 19.89 -7.86 1.63
C PRO A 52 19.24 -9.20 2.06
N LYS A 53 20.03 -9.97 2.81
CA LYS A 53 19.65 -11.33 3.21
C LYS A 53 18.26 -11.38 3.86
N PHE A 54 17.96 -10.47 4.77
CA PHE A 54 16.68 -10.46 5.49
C PHE A 54 15.47 -10.34 4.55
N LEU A 55 15.59 -9.57 3.45
CA LEU A 55 14.51 -9.43 2.47
C LEU A 55 14.37 -10.70 1.63
N ARG A 56 15.50 -11.29 1.17
CA ARG A 56 15.49 -12.57 0.45
C ARG A 56 14.87 -13.69 1.31
N ASP A 57 15.26 -13.75 2.59
CA ASP A 57 14.74 -14.74 3.54
C ASP A 57 13.23 -14.55 3.75
N ALA A 58 12.73 -13.31 3.85
CA ALA A 58 11.30 -13.04 3.98
C ALA A 58 10.51 -13.54 2.76
N PHE A 59 10.99 -13.30 1.54
CA PHE A 59 10.38 -13.84 0.32
C PHE A 59 10.44 -15.37 0.26
N ALA A 60 11.58 -15.95 0.63
CA ALA A 60 11.73 -17.41 0.67
C ALA A 60 10.78 -18.06 1.68
N LEU A 61 10.69 -17.48 2.88
CA LEU A 61 9.82 -17.98 3.95
C LEU A 61 8.33 -17.82 3.61
N ALA A 62 7.95 -16.70 3.01
CA ALA A 62 6.58 -16.48 2.54
C ALA A 62 6.17 -17.56 1.52
N ARG A 63 7.06 -17.86 0.56
CA ARG A 63 6.84 -18.90 -0.45
C ARG A 63 6.82 -20.31 0.14
N GLU A 64 7.75 -20.62 1.06
CA GLU A 64 7.81 -21.92 1.74
C GLU A 64 6.53 -22.21 2.53
N LYS A 65 6.06 -21.20 3.28
CA LYS A 65 4.84 -21.31 4.08
C LYS A 65 3.56 -21.10 3.30
N ASN A 66 3.65 -20.81 2.01
CA ASN A 66 2.52 -20.40 1.17
C ASN A 66 1.70 -19.27 1.82
N GLN A 67 2.38 -18.22 2.28
CA GLN A 67 1.80 -17.06 2.96
C GLN A 67 2.02 -15.79 2.15
N PRO A 68 1.11 -14.80 2.24
CA PRO A 68 1.38 -13.46 1.71
C PRO A 68 2.55 -12.80 2.44
N LEU A 69 3.12 -11.77 1.80
CA LEU A 69 4.21 -10.98 2.36
C LEU A 69 3.80 -9.50 2.43
N ILE A 70 4.13 -8.87 3.55
CA ILE A 70 4.05 -7.42 3.72
C ILE A 70 5.47 -6.87 3.73
N VAL A 71 5.73 -5.86 2.89
CA VAL A 71 6.97 -5.08 2.93
C VAL A 71 6.63 -3.67 3.38
N ASP A 72 7.03 -3.31 4.60
CA ASP A 72 6.81 -1.98 5.19
C ASP A 72 8.09 -1.15 5.09
N PHE A 73 8.06 -0.14 4.22
CA PHE A 73 9.12 0.87 4.12
C PHE A 73 8.88 1.97 5.14
N TRP A 74 9.87 2.19 5.99
CA TRP A 74 9.79 3.11 7.10
C TRP A 74 11.12 3.85 7.33
N ALA A 75 11.12 4.81 8.25
CA ALA A 75 12.33 5.45 8.78
C ALA A 75 12.15 5.81 10.25
N SER A 76 13.25 5.93 10.99
CA SER A 76 13.23 6.19 12.43
C SER A 76 12.63 7.55 12.81
N TRP A 77 12.77 8.55 11.95
CA TRP A 77 12.23 9.91 12.09
C TRP A 77 10.77 10.05 11.62
N CYS A 78 10.20 9.03 11.01
CA CYS A 78 8.86 9.07 10.44
C CYS A 78 7.78 8.87 11.52
N GLY A 79 7.16 9.96 11.96
CA GLY A 79 6.08 9.93 12.95
C GLY A 79 4.90 9.03 12.57
N PRO A 80 4.32 9.14 11.34
CA PRO A 80 3.25 8.26 10.88
C PRO A 80 3.65 6.77 10.84
N CYS A 81 4.93 6.44 10.55
CA CYS A 81 5.40 5.05 10.59
C CYS A 81 5.38 4.49 12.01
N LEU A 82 5.84 5.29 12.98
CA LEU A 82 5.80 4.91 14.39
C LEU A 82 4.35 4.75 14.89
N GLN A 83 3.45 5.61 14.41
CA GLN A 83 2.03 5.51 14.72
C GLN A 83 1.41 4.24 14.10
N LEU A 84 1.75 3.90 12.86
CA LEU A 84 1.31 2.66 12.22
C LEU A 84 1.70 1.43 13.05
N LYS A 85 2.95 1.37 13.52
CA LYS A 85 3.45 0.28 14.37
C LYS A 85 2.74 0.23 15.72
N LYS A 86 2.59 1.38 16.41
CA LYS A 86 2.05 1.45 17.77
C LYS A 86 0.54 1.32 17.85
N VAL A 87 -0.19 1.75 16.83
CA VAL A 87 -1.65 1.79 16.83
C VAL A 87 -2.22 0.70 15.95
N THR A 88 -1.80 0.64 14.67
CA THR A 88 -2.42 -0.26 13.71
C THR A 88 -1.95 -1.69 13.86
N PHE A 89 -0.63 -1.93 13.90
CA PHE A 89 -0.10 -3.29 14.01
C PHE A 89 -0.30 -3.88 15.42
N ALA A 90 -0.41 -3.03 16.44
CA ALA A 90 -0.68 -3.46 17.81
C ALA A 90 -2.17 -3.70 18.09
N ASP A 91 -3.08 -3.33 17.19
CA ASP A 91 -4.50 -3.64 17.32
C ASP A 91 -4.72 -5.16 17.31
N LYS A 92 -5.55 -5.67 18.23
CA LYS A 92 -5.78 -7.10 18.41
C LYS A 92 -6.27 -7.82 17.14
N LYS A 93 -7.15 -7.17 16.37
CA LYS A 93 -7.68 -7.75 15.13
C LYS A 93 -6.62 -7.78 14.04
N VAL A 94 -5.86 -6.70 13.90
CA VAL A 94 -4.75 -6.63 12.95
C VAL A 94 -3.65 -7.62 13.32
N ALA A 95 -3.24 -7.67 14.58
CA ALA A 95 -2.23 -8.60 15.07
C ALA A 95 -2.59 -10.07 14.75
N GLY A 96 -3.85 -10.48 15.01
CA GLY A 96 -4.30 -11.82 14.66
C GLY A 96 -4.31 -12.13 13.16
N LEU A 97 -4.50 -11.13 12.30
CA LEU A 97 -4.37 -11.30 10.85
C LEU A 97 -2.90 -11.35 10.41
N LEU A 98 -2.03 -10.57 11.08
CA LEU A 98 -0.59 -10.56 10.80
C LEU A 98 0.10 -11.90 11.08
N GLU A 99 -0.44 -12.75 11.95
CA GLU A 99 0.06 -14.12 12.18
C GLU A 99 -0.04 -15.00 10.93
N GLN A 100 -0.91 -14.67 9.99
CA GLN A 100 -1.14 -15.43 8.76
C GLN A 100 -0.31 -14.94 7.56
N VAL A 101 0.50 -13.91 7.75
CA VAL A 101 1.33 -13.30 6.71
C VAL A 101 2.78 -13.21 7.18
N GLN A 102 3.71 -13.11 6.26
CA GLN A 102 5.07 -12.70 6.59
C GLN A 102 5.13 -11.17 6.55
N ILE A 103 5.87 -10.55 7.47
CA ILE A 103 6.10 -9.11 7.45
C ILE A 103 7.59 -8.80 7.56
N VAL A 104 8.06 -7.87 6.73
CA VAL A 104 9.43 -7.38 6.76
C VAL A 104 9.44 -5.86 6.76
N PHE A 105 10.29 -5.30 7.59
CA PHE A 105 10.48 -3.86 7.73
C PHE A 105 11.76 -3.43 7.03
N VAL A 106 11.66 -2.48 6.11
CA VAL A 106 12.79 -1.93 5.36
C VAL A 106 13.03 -0.49 5.78
N ASP A 107 14.13 -0.27 6.50
CA ASP A 107 14.57 1.06 6.89
C ASP A 107 15.21 1.76 5.67
N LEU A 108 14.63 2.87 5.23
CA LEU A 108 15.12 3.60 4.06
C LEU A 108 16.40 4.40 4.31
N ASP A 109 16.70 4.71 5.57
CA ASP A 109 17.97 5.34 5.93
C ASP A 109 19.14 4.35 5.74
N VAL A 110 18.87 3.05 5.92
CA VAL A 110 19.84 1.96 5.76
C VAL A 110 19.83 1.39 4.33
N TYR A 111 18.64 1.27 3.71
CA TYR A 111 18.46 0.61 2.41
C TYR A 111 17.80 1.50 1.35
N PRO A 112 18.37 2.67 1.02
CA PRO A 112 17.74 3.61 0.07
C PRO A 112 17.60 3.04 -1.35
N LYS A 113 18.45 2.08 -1.75
CA LYS A 113 18.34 1.42 -3.05
C LYS A 113 17.08 0.58 -3.18
N LEU A 114 16.60 -0.03 -2.08
CA LEU A 114 15.34 -0.77 -2.08
C LEU A 114 14.15 0.18 -2.28
N GLY A 115 14.16 1.34 -1.66
CA GLY A 115 13.15 2.37 -1.90
C GLY A 115 13.04 2.72 -3.39
N LYS A 116 14.17 2.89 -4.08
CA LYS A 116 14.19 3.14 -5.54
C LYS A 116 13.62 1.96 -6.33
N ALA A 117 13.97 0.72 -5.98
CA ALA A 117 13.50 -0.48 -6.67
C ALA A 117 11.96 -0.65 -6.55
N TYR A 118 11.39 -0.23 -5.42
CA TYR A 118 9.95 -0.27 -5.17
C TYR A 118 9.22 1.02 -5.58
N ALA A 119 9.92 2.03 -6.06
CA ALA A 119 9.39 3.36 -6.37
C ALA A 119 8.69 3.98 -5.13
N VAL A 120 9.39 3.95 -4.00
CA VAL A 120 8.96 4.57 -2.74
C VAL A 120 9.40 6.03 -2.73
N ASP A 121 8.44 6.94 -2.70
CA ASP A 121 8.68 8.40 -2.70
C ASP A 121 8.53 9.00 -1.30
N SER A 122 7.79 8.34 -0.42
CA SER A 122 7.51 8.79 0.95
C SER A 122 7.25 7.60 1.87
N VAL A 123 7.39 7.80 3.18
CA VAL A 123 7.12 6.77 4.21
C VAL A 123 6.04 7.24 5.18
N PRO A 124 5.23 6.31 5.73
CA PRO A 124 5.23 4.87 5.50
C PRO A 124 4.70 4.49 4.11
N ASP A 125 5.23 3.42 3.55
CA ASP A 125 4.76 2.86 2.29
C ASP A 125 4.75 1.33 2.41
N VAL A 126 3.57 0.75 2.50
CA VAL A 126 3.38 -0.66 2.81
C VAL A 126 2.85 -1.40 1.59
N PHE A 127 3.57 -2.39 1.14
CA PHE A 127 3.20 -3.22 0.01
C PHE A 127 2.60 -4.54 0.49
N LEU A 128 1.40 -4.85 0.02
CA LEU A 128 0.75 -6.13 0.22
C LEU A 128 1.04 -7.01 -0.99
N ILE A 129 1.70 -8.14 -0.76
CA ILE A 129 2.20 -9.04 -1.79
C ILE A 129 1.53 -10.40 -1.61
N ASP A 130 0.93 -10.92 -2.67
CA ASP A 130 0.27 -12.21 -2.65
C ASP A 130 1.29 -13.39 -2.59
N ARG A 131 0.80 -14.61 -2.40
CA ARG A 131 1.63 -15.84 -2.33
C ARG A 131 2.43 -16.11 -3.60
N ASN A 132 1.98 -15.55 -4.72
CA ASN A 132 2.66 -15.67 -6.01
C ASN A 132 3.76 -14.60 -6.20
N GLY A 133 3.91 -13.70 -5.22
CA GLY A 133 4.90 -12.62 -5.24
C GLY A 133 4.48 -11.40 -6.04
N PHE A 134 3.18 -11.20 -6.29
CA PHE A 134 2.66 -10.01 -6.96
C PHE A 134 2.19 -8.98 -5.93
N ILE A 135 2.53 -7.71 -6.15
CA ILE A 135 1.96 -6.60 -5.40
C ILE A 135 0.48 -6.51 -5.79
N VAL A 136 -0.39 -6.63 -4.82
CA VAL A 136 -1.85 -6.59 -5.01
C VAL A 136 -2.48 -5.36 -4.38
N ASP A 137 -1.78 -4.73 -3.42
CA ASP A 137 -2.24 -3.50 -2.79
C ASP A 137 -1.04 -2.71 -2.22
N ARG A 138 -1.23 -1.41 -2.02
CA ARG A 138 -0.22 -0.50 -1.50
C ARG A 138 -0.86 0.54 -0.60
N ILE A 139 -0.32 0.68 0.61
CA ILE A 139 -0.82 1.61 1.62
C ILE A 139 0.23 2.70 1.82
N ARG A 140 -0.13 3.93 1.46
CA ARG A 140 0.69 5.12 1.66
C ARG A 140 0.14 5.92 2.83
N ASN A 141 1.01 6.37 3.71
CA ASN A 141 0.69 7.06 4.95
C ASN A 141 0.10 6.17 6.05
N PHE A 142 -0.23 6.80 7.19
CA PHE A 142 -0.91 6.12 8.29
C PHE A 142 -2.29 5.62 7.86
N GLU A 143 -2.59 4.38 8.21
CA GLU A 143 -3.91 3.79 8.01
C GLU A 143 -4.48 3.26 9.34
N PRO A 144 -5.73 3.59 9.70
CA PRO A 144 -6.36 3.11 10.93
C PRO A 144 -6.53 1.58 10.96
N PRO A 145 -6.55 0.95 12.15
CA PRO A 145 -6.66 -0.49 12.31
C PRO A 145 -7.81 -1.14 11.55
N ALA A 146 -9.00 -0.53 11.56
CA ALA A 146 -10.19 -1.09 10.91
C ALA A 146 -10.02 -1.20 9.39
N THR A 147 -9.44 -0.18 8.75
CA THR A 147 -9.19 -0.16 7.30
C THR A 147 -8.07 -1.12 6.94
N PHE A 148 -6.99 -1.11 7.71
CA PHE A 148 -5.86 -2.02 7.51
C PHE A 148 -6.31 -3.49 7.65
N ALA A 149 -7.09 -3.83 8.68
CA ALA A 149 -7.66 -5.17 8.87
C ALA A 149 -8.54 -5.62 7.68
N LYS A 150 -9.30 -4.68 7.08
CA LYS A 150 -10.11 -4.96 5.89
C LYS A 150 -9.23 -5.33 4.70
N ARG A 151 -8.14 -4.59 4.45
CA ARG A 151 -7.18 -4.87 3.36
C ARG A 151 -6.49 -6.22 3.57
N LEU A 152 -6.01 -6.51 4.79
CA LEU A 152 -5.45 -7.82 5.12
C LEU A 152 -6.47 -8.96 4.94
N GLY A 153 -7.70 -8.74 5.36
CA GLY A 153 -8.77 -9.71 5.15
C GLY A 153 -9.05 -9.98 3.66
N THR A 154 -8.90 -8.98 2.80
CA THR A 154 -9.00 -9.15 1.34
C THR A 154 -7.80 -9.94 0.82
N LEU A 155 -6.57 -9.55 1.17
CA LEU A 155 -5.35 -10.26 0.81
C LEU A 155 -5.42 -11.75 1.15
N LEU A 156 -5.93 -12.09 2.33
CA LEU A 156 -6.02 -13.48 2.80
C LEU A 156 -7.14 -14.29 2.11
N ARG A 157 -8.23 -13.62 1.65
CA ARG A 157 -9.37 -14.27 0.96
C ARG A 157 -9.12 -14.52 -0.52
N ASP A 158 -8.55 -13.54 -1.25
CA ASP A 158 -8.31 -13.64 -2.70
C ASP A 158 -7.47 -14.87 -3.08
N GLU A 159 -6.86 -15.49 -2.10
CA GLU A 159 -6.00 -16.64 -2.24
C GLU A 159 -6.67 -17.98 -1.96
N SER A 160 -7.86 -17.97 -1.34
CA SER A 160 -8.65 -19.19 -1.15
C SER A 160 -9.41 -19.59 -2.44
N GLU A 161 -9.56 -18.66 -3.39
CA GLU A 161 -10.36 -18.86 -4.61
C GLU A 161 -9.52 -19.18 -5.86
N THR A 162 -8.22 -18.93 -5.84
CA THR A 162 -7.31 -19.36 -6.90
C THR A 162 -6.76 -20.75 -6.66
N LYS A 163 -7.65 -21.75 -6.67
CA LYS A 163 -7.27 -23.12 -6.93
C LYS A 163 -6.65 -23.15 -8.33
N HIS A 164 -5.34 -23.34 -8.38
CA HIS A 164 -4.54 -23.47 -9.60
C HIS A 164 -5.28 -24.38 -10.60
N PRO A 165 -5.52 -23.96 -11.84
CA PRO A 165 -5.87 -24.96 -12.86
C PRO A 165 -4.65 -25.84 -13.03
N ALA A 166 -4.84 -27.14 -12.79
CA ALA A 166 -3.82 -28.15 -12.94
C ALA A 166 -3.15 -27.99 -14.31
N GLU A 167 -1.83 -27.82 -14.29
CA GLU A 167 -1.00 -27.85 -15.49
C GLU A 167 -1.29 -29.15 -16.25
N PRO A 168 -1.62 -29.12 -17.56
CA PRO A 168 -1.88 -30.34 -18.31
C PRO A 168 -0.59 -31.16 -18.33
N GLN A 169 -0.61 -32.32 -17.65
CA GLN A 169 0.45 -33.31 -17.77
C GLN A 169 0.60 -33.66 -19.23
N LYS A 170 1.72 -33.26 -19.84
CA LYS A 170 2.13 -33.78 -21.14
C LYS A 170 2.32 -35.28 -20.97
N GLY A 171 1.36 -36.03 -21.53
CA GLY A 171 1.45 -37.47 -21.67
C GLY A 171 2.70 -37.88 -22.45
N GLN A 172 3.23 -38.97 -22.02
CA GLN A 172 4.29 -39.75 -22.67
C GLN A 172 3.88 -40.14 -24.10
#